data_8fd2a8face6e5ab24ad606c8034d37b8
#
_entry.id   8fd2a8face6e5ab24ad606c8034d37b8
#
_cell.length_a   1.000
_cell.length_b   1.000
_cell.length_c   1.000
_cell.angle_alpha   90.00
_cell.angle_beta   90.00
_cell.angle_gamma   90.00
#
_symmetry.space_group_name_H-M   'P 1'
#
loop_
_entity.id
_entity.type
_entity.pdbx_description
1 polymer ?
#
loop_
_entity_poly.entity_id
_entity_poly.type
_entity_poly.pdbx_seq_one_letter_code
_entity_poly.pdbx_strand_id
1 'polypeptide(L)'
;MNYTILSKKTYQLSTKEINKICVLKNTHWKHGMKSQIDWFKKNTKKNDIHNIFYFKSQIIGYTLLRNKICKINTISKKYLLFDTLILKKS
;
A
#
# COMPACT_ATOMS: atom_id res chain seq x y z
N MET A 1 -21.16 -4.06 11.99
CA MET A 1 -19.72 -3.72 12.04
C MET A 1 -19.37 -2.83 10.87
N ASN A 2 -18.59 -1.76 11.13
CA ASN A 2 -18.32 -0.74 10.13
C ASN A 2 -16.92 -0.87 9.55
N TYR A 3 -16.67 -2.01 8.88
CA TYR A 3 -15.43 -2.21 8.15
C TYR A 3 -15.59 -1.71 6.72
N THR A 4 -14.59 -1.02 6.22
CA THR A 4 -14.55 -0.55 4.84
C THR A 4 -13.19 -0.90 4.25
N ILE A 5 -13.17 -1.38 3.01
CA ILE A 5 -11.95 -1.62 2.27
C ILE A 5 -11.95 -0.67 1.08
N LEU A 6 -10.90 0.12 0.96
CA LEU A 6 -10.70 1.02 -0.16
C LEU A 6 -9.53 0.53 -0.98
N SER A 7 -9.75 0.24 -2.25
CA SER A 7 -8.71 -0.21 -3.18
C SER A 7 -8.45 0.86 -4.20
N LYS A 8 -7.21 1.36 -4.26
CA LYS A 8 -6.82 2.42 -5.20
C LYS A 8 -5.46 2.11 -5.81
N LYS A 9 -5.28 2.53 -7.06
CA LYS A 9 -3.96 2.57 -7.68
C LYS A 9 -3.18 3.76 -7.13
N THR A 10 -1.84 3.71 -7.22
CA THR A 10 -0.98 4.77 -6.66
C THR A 10 -1.39 6.16 -7.14
N TYR A 11 -1.67 6.30 -8.44
CA TYR A 11 -2.04 7.62 -8.99
C TYR A 11 -3.40 8.14 -8.51
N GLN A 12 -4.22 7.27 -7.90
CA GLN A 12 -5.55 7.65 -7.39
C GLN A 12 -5.51 8.05 -5.92
N LEU A 13 -4.39 7.83 -5.24
CA LEU A 13 -4.27 8.15 -3.82
C LEU A 13 -4.11 9.66 -3.60
N SER A 14 -4.87 10.21 -2.66
CA SER A 14 -4.69 11.59 -2.22
C SER A 14 -3.48 11.69 -1.29
N THR A 15 -2.96 12.90 -1.12
CA THR A 15 -1.87 13.17 -0.15
C THR A 15 -2.27 12.73 1.25
N LYS A 16 -3.53 12.98 1.65
CA LYS A 16 -4.05 12.57 2.95
C LYS A 16 -4.02 11.07 3.13
N GLU A 17 -4.40 10.32 2.08
CA GLU A 17 -4.38 8.86 2.11
C GLU A 17 -2.95 8.31 2.21
N ILE A 18 -2.02 8.89 1.44
CA ILE A 18 -0.61 8.52 1.52
C ILE A 18 -0.05 8.75 2.92
N ASN A 19 -0.38 9.89 3.53
CA ASN A 19 0.05 10.21 4.88
C ASN A 19 -0.49 9.19 5.90
N LYS A 20 -1.75 8.80 5.79
CA LYS A 20 -2.36 7.80 6.68
C LYS A 20 -1.67 6.44 6.55
N ILE A 21 -1.35 6.02 5.33
CA ILE A 21 -0.61 4.79 5.08
C ILE A 21 0.77 4.87 5.74
N CYS A 22 1.47 5.99 5.56
CA CYS A 22 2.81 6.17 6.12
C CYS A 22 2.81 6.23 7.64
N VAL A 23 1.79 6.82 8.26
CA VAL A 23 1.63 6.79 9.72
C VAL A 23 1.51 5.34 10.20
N LEU A 24 0.67 4.54 9.55
CA LEU A 24 0.52 3.13 9.89
C LEU A 24 1.84 2.36 9.71
N LYS A 25 2.54 2.57 8.60
CA LYS A 25 3.84 1.95 8.34
C LYS A 25 4.85 2.33 9.42
N ASN A 26 4.84 3.59 9.86
CA ASN A 26 5.78 4.06 10.88
C ASN A 26 5.53 3.43 12.25
N THR A 27 4.34 2.90 12.52
CA THR A 27 4.09 2.14 13.75
C THR A 27 4.79 0.79 13.76
N HIS A 28 5.04 0.21 12.58
CA HIS A 28 5.71 -1.08 12.43
C HIS A 28 7.21 -0.92 12.17
N TRP A 29 7.57 0.01 11.32
CA TRP A 29 8.96 0.31 10.95
C TRP A 29 9.24 1.77 11.26
N LYS A 30 9.84 2.04 12.41
CA LYS A 30 10.00 3.39 12.96
C LYS A 30 11.15 4.15 12.29
N HIS A 31 11.00 4.47 11.01
CA HIS A 31 12.00 5.20 10.24
C HIS A 31 11.75 6.71 10.17
N GLY A 32 10.66 7.19 10.78
CA GLY A 32 10.21 8.57 10.70
C GLY A 32 9.35 8.84 9.48
N MET A 33 8.46 9.83 9.60
CA MET A 33 7.47 10.12 8.57
C MET A 33 8.10 10.55 7.25
N LYS A 34 9.14 11.36 7.29
CA LYS A 34 9.82 11.79 6.06
C LYS A 34 10.36 10.61 5.29
N SER A 35 11.04 9.69 5.97
CA SER A 35 11.58 8.47 5.35
C SER A 35 10.49 7.59 4.78
N GLN A 36 9.36 7.45 5.49
CA GLN A 36 8.23 6.65 5.01
C GLN A 36 7.63 7.25 3.73
N ILE A 37 7.43 8.56 3.70
CA ILE A 37 6.86 9.25 2.54
C ILE A 37 7.84 9.19 1.36
N ASP A 38 9.12 9.42 1.59
CA ASP A 38 10.14 9.36 0.53
C ASP A 38 10.22 7.94 -0.06
N TRP A 39 10.22 6.92 0.79
CA TRP A 39 10.20 5.54 0.33
C TRP A 39 8.97 5.25 -0.52
N PHE A 40 7.81 5.68 -0.06
CA PHE A 40 6.54 5.47 -0.75
C PHE A 40 6.58 6.06 -2.16
N LYS A 41 6.99 7.33 -2.26
CA LYS A 41 7.07 8.02 -3.56
C LYS A 41 8.10 7.39 -4.50
N LYS A 42 9.22 6.90 -3.95
CA LYS A 42 10.30 6.33 -4.74
C LYS A 42 10.00 4.91 -5.20
N ASN A 43 9.33 4.11 -4.37
CA ASN A 43 9.23 2.66 -4.57
C ASN A 43 7.88 2.18 -5.07
N THR A 44 6.82 2.99 -4.98
CA THR A 44 5.52 2.60 -5.53
C THR A 44 5.40 3.07 -6.98
N LYS A 45 4.82 2.21 -7.82
CA LYS A 45 4.59 2.50 -9.24
C LYS A 45 3.14 2.89 -9.44
N LYS A 46 2.89 3.59 -10.55
CA LYS A 46 1.58 4.15 -10.90
C LYS A 46 0.43 3.16 -10.78
N ASN A 47 0.63 1.92 -11.22
CA ASN A 47 -0.42 0.91 -11.29
C ASN A 47 -0.39 -0.09 -10.14
N ASP A 48 0.44 0.14 -9.12
CA ASP A 48 0.40 -0.68 -7.91
C ASP A 48 -0.94 -0.46 -7.20
N ILE A 49 -1.47 -1.52 -6.60
CA ILE A 49 -2.78 -1.49 -5.94
C ILE A 49 -2.57 -1.41 -4.44
N HIS A 50 -3.22 -0.42 -3.84
CA HIS A 50 -3.18 -0.17 -2.40
C HIS A 50 -4.55 -0.50 -1.83
N ASN A 51 -4.61 -1.46 -0.93
CA ASN A 51 -5.83 -1.80 -0.20
C ASN A 51 -5.73 -1.24 1.20
N ILE A 52 -6.63 -0.33 1.55
CA ILE A 52 -6.65 0.33 2.85
C ILE A 52 -7.87 -0.15 3.61
N PHE A 53 -7.64 -0.69 4.79
CA PHE A 53 -8.70 -1.25 5.63
C PHE A 53 -9.04 -0.25 6.73
N TYR A 54 -10.31 0.11 6.81
CA TYR A 54 -10.82 1.06 7.81
C TYR A 54 -11.82 0.38 8.74
N PHE A 55 -11.79 0.81 9.99
CA PHE A 55 -12.82 0.51 10.97
C PHE A 55 -13.22 1.82 11.65
N LYS A 56 -14.50 2.19 11.55
CA LYS A 56 -15.01 3.46 12.09
C LYS A 56 -14.13 4.64 11.70
N SER A 57 -13.83 4.75 10.42
CA SER A 57 -13.01 5.82 9.83
C SER A 57 -11.53 5.84 10.26
N GLN A 58 -11.08 4.83 11.01
CA GLN A 58 -9.67 4.69 11.38
C GLN A 58 -9.01 3.64 10.51
N ILE A 59 -7.81 3.92 10.03
CA ILE A 59 -7.04 2.94 9.28
C ILE A 59 -6.55 1.86 10.24
N ILE A 60 -6.86 0.60 9.90
CA ILE A 60 -6.46 -0.56 10.72
C ILE A 60 -5.55 -1.52 9.99
N GLY A 61 -5.42 -1.39 8.69
CA GLY A 61 -4.57 -2.28 7.92
C GLY A 61 -4.30 -1.73 6.53
N TYR A 62 -3.29 -2.32 5.89
CA TYR A 62 -2.85 -1.91 4.57
C TYR A 62 -2.16 -3.07 3.87
N THR A 63 -2.46 -3.25 2.58
CA THR A 63 -1.72 -4.17 1.73
C THR A 63 -1.29 -3.47 0.45
N LEU A 64 -0.13 -3.87 -0.06
CA LEU A 64 0.39 -3.41 -1.34
C LEU A 64 0.50 -4.59 -2.29
N LEU A 65 -0.19 -4.50 -3.42
CA LEU A 65 -0.10 -5.47 -4.51
C LEU A 65 0.61 -4.81 -5.69
N ARG A 66 1.74 -5.35 -6.10
CA ARG A 66 2.51 -4.83 -7.21
C ARG A 66 2.23 -5.58 -8.50
N ASN A 67 2.08 -4.82 -9.58
CA ASN A 67 2.02 -5.40 -10.92
C ASN A 67 3.43 -5.79 -11.36
N LYS A 68 3.61 -7.06 -11.68
CA LYS A 68 4.87 -7.60 -12.17
C LYS A 68 4.66 -8.28 -13.53
N ILE A 69 5.72 -8.32 -14.32
CA ILE A 69 5.74 -9.04 -15.59
C ILE A 69 6.79 -10.12 -15.48
N CYS A 70 6.38 -11.37 -15.74
CA CYS A 70 7.28 -12.52 -15.78
C CYS A 70 7.35 -13.04 -17.20
N LYS A 71 8.57 -13.26 -17.70
CA LYS A 71 8.77 -13.90 -19.01
C LYS A 71 9.14 -15.35 -18.83
N ILE A 72 8.32 -16.23 -19.41
CA ILE A 72 8.55 -17.67 -19.40
C ILE A 72 8.51 -18.14 -20.86
N ASN A 73 9.62 -18.69 -21.36
CA ASN A 73 9.73 -19.23 -22.73
C ASN A 73 9.23 -18.23 -23.79
N THR A 74 9.69 -16.98 -23.73
CA THR A 74 9.30 -15.87 -24.62
C THR A 74 7.87 -15.36 -24.43
N ILE A 75 7.10 -15.93 -23.52
CA ILE A 75 5.75 -15.47 -23.19
C ILE A 75 5.80 -14.56 -21.97
N SER A 76 5.26 -13.35 -22.10
CA SER A 76 5.14 -12.41 -20.98
C SER A 76 3.81 -12.63 -20.26
N LYS A 77 3.86 -12.85 -18.93
CA LYS A 77 2.66 -12.97 -18.09
C LYS A 77 2.69 -11.90 -17.01
N LYS A 78 1.55 -11.24 -16.82
CA LYS A 78 1.36 -10.28 -15.73
C LYS A 78 0.87 -11.02 -14.51
N TYR A 79 1.38 -10.66 -13.35
CA TYR A 79 0.90 -11.18 -12.07
C TYR A 79 0.94 -10.09 -11.00
N LEU A 80 0.20 -10.29 -9.92
CA LEU A 80 0.20 -9.38 -8.78
C LEU A 80 1.09 -9.97 -7.70
N LEU A 81 2.08 -9.19 -7.27
CA LEU A 81 2.94 -9.56 -6.16
C LEU A 81 2.38 -8.94 -4.87
N PHE A 82 2.09 -9.79 -3.90
CA PHE A 82 1.69 -9.35 -2.56
C PHE A 82 2.96 -8.93 -1.82
N ASP A 83 3.16 -7.61 -1.71
CA ASP A 83 4.43 -7.06 -1.24
C ASP A 83 4.40 -6.64 0.23
N THR A 84 3.31 -6.03 0.67
CA THR A 84 3.24 -5.47 2.01
C THR A 84 1.92 -5.81 2.68
N LEU A 85 1.98 -6.27 3.93
CA LEU A 85 0.82 -6.43 4.80
C LEU A 85 1.14 -5.79 6.14
N ILE A 86 0.31 -4.85 6.56
CA ILE A 86 0.43 -4.20 7.85
C ILE A 86 -0.92 -4.22 8.54
N LEU A 87 -0.94 -4.64 9.80
CA LEU A 87 -2.12 -4.57 10.62
C LEU A 87 -1.83 -3.66 11.82
N LYS A 88 -2.81 -2.85 12.19
CA LYS A 88 -2.69 -1.99 13.35
C LYS A 88 -2.60 -2.85 14.61
N LYS A 89 -1.64 -2.54 15.46
CA LYS A 89 -1.53 -3.18 16.78
C LYS A 89 -2.62 -2.64 17.70
N SER A 90 -3.30 -3.54 18.35
CA SER A 90 -4.31 -3.20 19.34
C SER A 90 -3.67 -2.85 20.70
#